data_a6b26bc463f41b51eca12d0909436375
#
_entry.id   a6b26bc463f41b51eca12d0909436375
#
_cell.length_a   1.000
_cell.length_b   1.000
_cell.length_c   1.000
_cell.angle_alpha   90.00
_cell.angle_beta   90.00
_cell.angle_gamma   90.00
#
_symmetry.space_group_name_H-M   'P 1'
#
loop_
_entity.id
_entity.type
_entity.pdbx_description
1 polymer ?
#
loop_
_entity_poly.entity_id
_entity_poly.type
_entity_poly.pdbx_seq_one_letter_code
_entity_poly.pdbx_strand_id
1 'polypeptide(L)'
;MQSSLIGKIEKAKRYAQETDRVTFRELAVKFRGENSDYDVNLKDGKWHCTCSFFSKWGLCSHTMALEQILAKMLPPEAIKTPDTSNPLKGD
;
A
#
# COMPACT_ATOMS: atom_id res chain seq x y z
N MET A 1 35.48 -5.24 -7.22
CA MET A 1 34.18 -5.75 -6.81
C MET A 1 34.04 -7.19 -7.28
N GLN A 2 33.50 -8.03 -6.46
CA GLN A 2 33.37 -9.43 -6.82
C GLN A 2 32.27 -9.62 -7.85
N SER A 3 32.50 -10.58 -8.74
CA SER A 3 31.52 -10.85 -9.79
C SER A 3 30.18 -11.33 -9.23
N SER A 4 30.19 -12.04 -8.10
CA SER A 4 28.94 -12.48 -7.48
C SER A 4 28.11 -11.30 -7.01
N LEU A 5 28.77 -10.24 -6.55
CA LEU A 5 28.04 -9.03 -6.14
C LEU A 5 27.46 -8.32 -7.35
N ILE A 6 28.21 -8.29 -8.44
CA ILE A 6 27.71 -7.68 -9.67
C ILE A 6 26.46 -8.40 -10.16
N GLY A 7 26.46 -9.72 -10.11
CA GLY A 7 25.28 -10.49 -10.47
C GLY A 7 24.10 -10.22 -9.58
N LYS A 8 24.35 -10.03 -8.29
CA LYS A 8 23.26 -9.71 -7.36
C LYS A 8 22.68 -8.33 -7.64
N ILE A 9 23.53 -7.39 -7.98
CA ILE A 9 23.05 -6.04 -8.32
C ILE A 9 22.16 -6.08 -9.56
N GLU A 10 22.57 -6.83 -10.57
CA GLU A 10 21.76 -6.96 -11.77
C GLU A 10 20.42 -7.60 -11.49
N LYS A 11 20.43 -8.67 -10.68
CA LYS A 11 19.20 -9.35 -10.32
C LYS A 11 18.30 -8.43 -9.52
N ALA A 12 18.86 -7.63 -8.63
CA ALA A 12 18.06 -6.70 -7.82
C ALA A 12 17.34 -5.68 -8.71
N LYS A 13 18.02 -5.20 -9.75
CA LYS A 13 17.40 -4.25 -10.67
C LYS A 13 16.20 -4.88 -11.38
N ARG A 14 16.32 -6.13 -11.76
CA ARG A 14 15.23 -6.83 -12.42
C ARG A 14 14.07 -7.07 -11.45
N TYR A 15 14.40 -7.53 -10.24
CA TYR A 15 13.36 -7.75 -9.23
C TYR A 15 12.60 -6.47 -8.90
N ALA A 16 13.30 -5.33 -8.91
CA ALA A 16 12.67 -4.07 -8.55
C ALA A 16 11.56 -3.67 -9.51
N GLN A 17 11.58 -4.20 -10.71
CA GLN A 17 10.53 -3.92 -11.68
C GLN A 17 9.38 -4.90 -11.59
N GLU A 18 9.54 -5.96 -10.80
CA GLU A 18 8.52 -6.99 -10.64
C GLU A 18 7.95 -6.87 -9.23
N THR A 19 7.23 -5.79 -9.00
CA THR A 19 6.77 -5.44 -7.65
C THR A 19 5.77 -6.44 -7.09
N ASP A 20 5.15 -7.25 -7.93
CA ASP A 20 4.22 -8.28 -7.47
C ASP A 20 4.92 -9.45 -6.79
N ARG A 21 6.25 -9.47 -6.80
CA ARG A 21 6.99 -10.47 -6.02
C ARG A 21 6.94 -10.20 -4.54
N VAL A 22 6.60 -8.97 -4.15
CA VAL A 22 6.62 -8.57 -2.74
C VAL A 22 5.19 -8.43 -2.26
N THR A 23 4.90 -9.04 -1.11
CA THR A 23 3.60 -8.90 -0.47
C THR A 23 3.83 -8.43 0.95
N PHE A 24 3.19 -7.34 1.32
CA PHE A 24 3.26 -6.84 2.68
C PHE A 24 2.39 -7.68 3.59
N ARG A 25 2.94 -8.09 4.70
CA ARG A 25 2.14 -8.70 5.77
C ARG A 25 1.73 -7.66 6.78
N GLU A 26 2.67 -6.80 7.10
CA GLU A 26 2.47 -5.71 8.03
C GLU A 26 3.26 -4.53 7.51
N LEU A 27 2.74 -3.36 7.74
CA LEU A 27 3.49 -2.15 7.44
C LEU A 27 3.04 -1.04 8.36
N ALA A 28 3.91 -0.06 8.56
CA ALA A 28 3.59 1.12 9.33
C ALA A 28 4.28 2.28 8.64
N VAL A 29 3.53 3.30 8.30
CA VAL A 29 4.07 4.44 7.58
C VAL A 29 3.56 5.71 8.20
N LYS A 30 4.30 6.79 7.98
CA LYS A 30 3.84 8.13 8.26
C LYS A 30 3.33 8.71 6.94
N PHE A 31 2.07 9.08 6.92
CA PHE A 31 1.45 9.64 5.73
C PHE A 31 1.33 11.15 5.94
N ARG A 32 1.98 11.90 5.07
CA ARG A 32 1.90 13.36 5.17
C ARG A 32 0.65 13.81 4.42
N GLY A 33 -0.37 14.19 5.19
CA GLY A 33 -1.60 14.72 4.62
C GLY A 33 -1.47 16.19 4.31
N GLU A 34 -2.58 16.79 3.94
CA GLU A 34 -2.57 18.20 3.57
C GLU A 34 -2.40 19.12 4.75
N ASN A 35 -2.96 18.74 5.89
CA ASN A 35 -2.93 19.60 7.09
C ASN A 35 -2.11 19.00 8.22
N SER A 36 -1.96 17.70 8.25
CA SER A 36 -1.28 17.02 9.35
C SER A 36 -0.63 15.76 8.82
N ASP A 37 0.24 15.19 9.65
CA ASP A 37 0.80 13.88 9.40
C ASP A 37 -0.03 12.85 10.15
N TYR A 38 -0.18 11.69 9.56
CA TYR A 38 -0.96 10.60 10.14
C TYR A 38 -0.14 9.34 10.18
N ASP A 39 -0.41 8.51 11.16
CA ASP A 39 0.20 7.19 11.23
C ASP A 39 -0.78 6.19 10.62
N VAL A 40 -0.34 5.47 9.62
CA VAL A 40 -1.16 4.46 8.95
C VAL A 40 -0.43 3.14 9.03
N ASN A 41 -1.14 2.10 9.43
CA ASN A 41 -0.52 0.80 9.47
C ASN A 41 -1.49 -0.27 8.95
N LEU A 42 -0.90 -1.39 8.60
CA LEU A 42 -1.63 -2.56 8.13
C LEU A 42 -1.12 -3.76 8.91
N LYS A 43 -2.04 -4.52 9.47
CA LYS A 43 -1.69 -5.74 10.19
C LYS A 43 -2.83 -6.73 10.04
N ASP A 44 -2.49 -7.96 9.68
CA ASP A 44 -3.47 -9.04 9.52
C ASP A 44 -4.59 -8.65 8.56
N GLY A 45 -4.24 -7.96 7.49
CA GLY A 45 -5.22 -7.54 6.49
C GLY A 45 -6.09 -6.38 6.91
N LYS A 46 -5.81 -5.77 8.05
CA LYS A 46 -6.63 -4.68 8.58
C LYS A 46 -5.81 -3.40 8.65
N TRP A 47 -6.38 -2.34 8.10
CA TRP A 47 -5.77 -1.03 8.14
C TRP A 47 -6.10 -0.32 9.44
N HIS A 48 -5.23 0.61 9.79
CA HIS A 48 -5.49 1.55 10.88
C HIS A 48 -4.90 2.89 10.51
N CYS A 49 -5.64 3.95 10.74
CA CYS A 49 -5.17 5.31 10.49
C CYS A 49 -5.63 6.18 11.63
N THR A 50 -4.81 7.15 11.99
CA THR A 50 -5.10 8.03 13.14
C THR A 50 -6.05 9.18 12.81
N CYS A 51 -6.49 9.30 11.56
CA CYS A 51 -7.40 10.39 11.22
C CYS A 51 -8.82 10.11 11.72
N SER A 52 -9.58 11.21 11.88
CA SER A 52 -10.93 11.09 12.42
C SER A 52 -11.89 10.40 11.46
N PHE A 53 -11.68 10.56 10.17
CA PHE A 53 -12.56 9.92 9.20
C PHE A 53 -12.46 8.40 9.31
N PHE A 54 -11.25 7.88 9.48
CA PHE A 54 -11.08 6.44 9.62
C PHE A 54 -11.79 5.92 10.85
N SER A 55 -11.75 6.66 11.95
CA SER A 55 -12.37 6.19 13.17
C SER A 55 -13.89 6.04 13.03
N LYS A 56 -14.48 6.79 12.11
CA LYS A 56 -15.92 6.69 11.88
C LYS A 56 -16.28 5.65 10.84
N TRP A 57 -15.49 5.56 9.77
CA TRP A 57 -15.92 4.80 8.59
C TRP A 57 -15.11 3.54 8.33
N GLY A 58 -13.98 3.38 9.02
CA GLY A 58 -13.13 2.20 8.82
C GLY A 58 -12.29 2.26 7.55
N LEU A 59 -12.35 3.35 6.82
CA LEU A 59 -11.48 3.60 5.68
C LEU A 59 -11.38 5.11 5.51
N CYS A 60 -10.35 5.55 4.80
CA CYS A 60 -10.14 6.99 4.60
C CYS A 60 -9.28 7.19 3.37
N SER A 61 -9.11 8.47 3.00
CA SER A 61 -8.29 8.77 1.83
C SER A 61 -6.86 8.28 1.98
N HIS A 62 -6.33 8.26 3.20
CA HIS A 62 -4.96 7.83 3.42
C HIS A 62 -4.79 6.33 3.17
N THR A 63 -5.69 5.51 3.71
CA THR A 63 -5.60 4.08 3.48
C THR A 63 -5.92 3.73 2.03
N MET A 64 -6.88 4.42 1.43
CA MET A 64 -7.23 4.16 0.04
C MET A 64 -6.09 4.56 -0.90
N ALA A 65 -5.39 5.65 -0.58
CA ALA A 65 -4.24 6.03 -1.39
C ALA A 65 -3.13 4.99 -1.31
N LEU A 66 -2.88 4.45 -0.11
CA LEU A 66 -1.87 3.42 0.04
C LEU A 66 -2.24 2.15 -0.68
N GLU A 67 -3.53 1.82 -0.73
CA GLU A 67 -3.96 0.67 -1.52
C GLU A 67 -3.60 0.85 -2.99
N GLN A 68 -3.74 2.06 -3.52
CA GLN A 68 -3.39 2.31 -4.91
C GLN A 68 -1.89 2.32 -5.13
N ILE A 69 -1.15 2.93 -4.21
CA ILE A 69 0.30 3.01 -4.33
C ILE A 69 0.92 1.62 -4.28
N LEU A 70 0.42 0.79 -3.39
CA LEU A 70 1.02 -0.51 -3.11
C LEU A 70 0.22 -1.68 -3.67
N ALA A 71 -0.67 -1.41 -4.61
CA ALA A 71 -1.69 -2.37 -5.04
C ALA A 71 -1.16 -3.77 -5.28
N LYS A 72 -0.06 -3.89 -6.02
CA LYS A 72 0.48 -5.20 -6.37
C LYS A 72 1.19 -5.88 -5.21
N MET A 73 1.42 -5.15 -4.15
CA MET A 73 2.20 -5.64 -3.01
C MET A 73 1.33 -5.90 -1.79
N LEU A 74 0.03 -5.79 -1.92
CA LEU A 74 -0.89 -5.98 -0.80
C LEU A 74 -1.62 -7.31 -0.93
N PRO A 75 -1.88 -7.98 0.21
CA PRO A 75 -2.71 -9.17 0.16
C PRO A 75 -4.15 -8.79 -0.19
N PRO A 76 -4.90 -9.71 -0.81
CA PRO A 76 -6.28 -9.39 -1.23
C PRO A 76 -7.16 -8.91 -0.09
N GLU A 77 -6.98 -9.44 1.10
CA GLU A 77 -7.80 -9.06 2.25
C GLU A 77 -7.56 -7.62 2.69
N ALA A 78 -6.47 -7.00 2.24
CA ALA A 78 -6.18 -5.62 2.60
C ALA A 78 -6.85 -4.61 1.68
N ILE A 79 -7.47 -5.07 0.60
CA ILE A 79 -8.11 -4.17 -0.36
C ILE A 79 -9.53 -3.92 0.10
N LYS A 80 -9.75 -2.73 0.65
CA LYS A 80 -11.05 -2.37 1.23
C LYS A 80 -11.77 -1.30 0.42
N THR A 81 -11.07 -0.62 -0.48
CA THR A 81 -11.67 0.44 -1.27
C THR A 81 -12.74 -0.14 -2.19
N PRO A 82 -13.95 0.43 -2.20
CA PRO A 82 -14.96 -0.04 -3.14
C PRO A 82 -14.49 0.12 -4.58
N ASP A 83 -14.89 -0.82 -5.42
CA ASP A 83 -14.52 -0.79 -6.82
C ASP A 83 -15.33 0.28 -7.54
N THR A 84 -14.65 1.33 -7.97
CA THR A 84 -15.28 2.42 -8.72
C THR A 84 -14.77 2.49 -10.14
N SER A 85 -14.10 1.46 -10.61
CA SER A 85 -13.56 1.47 -11.96
C SER A 85 -14.65 1.39 -13.02
N ASN A 86 -15.82 0.87 -12.66
CA ASN A 86 -16.93 0.82 -13.59
C ASN A 86 -17.73 2.12 -13.47
N PRO A 87 -17.72 2.97 -14.51
CA PRO A 87 -18.37 4.27 -14.42
C PRO A 87 -19.88 4.20 -14.22
N LEU A 88 -20.47 3.09 -14.58
CA LEU A 88 -21.91 2.98 -14.42
C LEU A 88 -22.36 2.88 -13.01
N LYS A 89 -21.46 2.48 -12.13
CA LYS A 89 -21.85 2.34 -10.75
C LYS A 89 -22.11 3.64 -10.07
N GLY A 90 -21.48 4.68 -10.51
CA GLY A 90 -21.65 5.96 -9.91
C GLY A 90 -22.79 6.76 -10.50
N ASP A 91 -23.44 6.20 -11.40
CA ASP A 91 -24.44 6.95 -12.19
C ASP A 91 -25.78 6.92 -11.59
#